data_55693a299b6fef2efd69dfa66613f908
#
_entry.id   55693a299b6fef2efd69dfa66613f908
#
_cell.length_a   1.000
_cell.length_b   1.000
_cell.length_c   1.000
_cell.angle_alpha   90.00
_cell.angle_beta   90.00
_cell.angle_gamma   90.00
#
_symmetry.space_group_name_H-M   'P 1'
#
loop_
_entity.id
_entity.type
_entity.pdbx_description
1 polymer ?
#
loop_
_entity_poly.entity_id
_entity_poly.type
_entity_poly.pdbx_seq_one_letter_code
_entity_poly.pdbx_strand_id
1 'polypeptide(L)'
;MVTPEELSTAISACLRDAVDAGQISVDVPENVRVERPKSREHGDWATNIALQLGKKAGMNPRDFAQVLATRLAESAGVAGVEIAGPGFLNITLEAGAAGGLAKAIVEAGTEYGKNDALVGHEINMEFVSANPTGPLHIGHTRWAALGDSIARVLKASGASVTSEYYINDAGNQMNIFALSVYNRLHGLPVPEGGYPGAYIKELADAVAKVHPDIRSLTQEAALPIVRHAAYVAQMADIKETLNDFGVEFDVFFSEQDLHAKGAVEDAVARLREQGHIDDTDGAVWLRTTDFGDDKDRVLIRANGEPTYFAADAAYYLSKKDRGFTEKIYLLGADHHGYVNRLKAIAAAAGDDPKVNIEVLIGQLISVNGARLSKRAGNIIELRDLIDWLGADALRYSLGRYPADSPMTIDPEQLKKNTNDNPVFYVQYAHARSRAASRNAVEKGVERTDFDATLLVHETENDLLAALGQFPSVVAQAATHREPHRVARHVELLAGAYHSWYAACRVTPVGDGAVEPIHRTRLWLNDATTQVLANGLGLLGVSAPEKM
;
A
#
# COMPACT_ATOMS: atom_id res chain seq x y z
N MET A 1 26.61 -14.32 0.23
CA MET A 1 25.24 -14.55 0.73
C MET A 1 25.00 -13.66 1.91
N VAL A 2 24.03 -12.77 1.82
CA VAL A 2 23.89 -11.71 2.82
C VAL A 2 22.42 -11.47 3.18
N THR A 3 21.51 -11.67 2.22
CA THR A 3 20.07 -11.43 2.42
C THR A 3 19.31 -12.73 2.71
N PRO A 4 18.14 -12.64 3.37
CA PRO A 4 17.27 -13.81 3.55
C PRO A 4 16.90 -14.49 2.22
N GLU A 5 16.76 -13.72 1.14
CA GLU A 5 16.44 -14.20 -0.20
C GLU A 5 17.59 -15.03 -0.79
N GLU A 6 18.82 -14.52 -0.69
CA GLU A 6 20.01 -15.26 -1.13
C GLU A 6 20.18 -16.56 -0.33
N LEU A 7 19.95 -16.52 0.99
CA LEU A 7 19.95 -17.71 1.83
C LEU A 7 18.82 -18.67 1.49
N SER A 8 17.61 -18.16 1.24
CA SER A 8 16.48 -18.96 0.76
C SER A 8 16.83 -19.70 -0.52
N THR A 9 17.41 -18.99 -1.49
CA THR A 9 17.86 -19.55 -2.76
C THR A 9 18.93 -20.62 -2.57
N ALA A 10 19.91 -20.36 -1.71
CA ALA A 10 20.98 -21.31 -1.40
C ALA A 10 20.44 -22.57 -0.69
N ILE A 11 19.52 -22.41 0.27
CA ILE A 11 18.89 -23.54 0.94
C ILE A 11 18.06 -24.36 -0.06
N SER A 12 17.32 -23.72 -0.97
CA SER A 12 16.57 -24.39 -2.03
C SER A 12 17.51 -25.13 -3.02
N ALA A 13 18.69 -24.56 -3.32
CA ALA A 13 19.71 -25.24 -4.09
C ALA A 13 20.26 -26.47 -3.37
N CYS A 14 20.64 -26.34 -2.08
CA CYS A 14 21.08 -27.46 -1.25
C CYS A 14 20.02 -28.56 -1.12
N LEU A 15 18.73 -28.21 -1.08
CA LEU A 15 17.63 -29.17 -1.11
C LEU A 15 17.59 -29.92 -2.43
N ARG A 16 17.67 -29.23 -3.59
CA ARG A 16 17.73 -29.86 -4.91
C ARG A 16 18.89 -30.82 -5.03
N ASP A 17 20.08 -30.37 -4.66
CA ASP A 17 21.30 -31.18 -4.71
C ASP A 17 21.19 -32.43 -3.82
N ALA A 18 20.51 -32.33 -2.67
CA ALA A 18 20.29 -33.47 -1.77
C ALA A 18 19.26 -34.45 -2.33
N VAL A 19 18.24 -33.95 -3.06
CA VAL A 19 17.25 -34.78 -3.77
C VAL A 19 17.92 -35.50 -4.95
N ASP A 20 18.70 -34.79 -5.75
CA ASP A 20 19.41 -35.34 -6.91
C ASP A 20 20.46 -36.39 -6.50
N ALA A 21 21.07 -36.21 -5.33
CA ALA A 21 21.98 -37.17 -4.73
C ALA A 21 21.27 -38.36 -4.05
N GLY A 22 19.93 -38.40 -4.05
CA GLY A 22 19.13 -39.47 -3.43
C GLY A 22 19.20 -39.52 -1.89
N GLN A 23 19.64 -38.43 -1.25
CA GLN A 23 19.77 -38.35 0.22
C GLN A 23 18.44 -38.03 0.90
N ILE A 24 17.57 -37.28 0.21
CA ILE A 24 16.22 -36.92 0.65
C ILE A 24 15.24 -37.10 -0.50
N SER A 25 13.95 -37.26 -0.20
CA SER A 25 12.90 -37.39 -1.21
C SER A 25 11.76 -36.46 -0.83
N VAL A 26 11.72 -35.26 -1.42
CA VAL A 26 10.69 -34.22 -1.19
C VAL A 26 10.55 -33.33 -2.39
N ASP A 27 9.39 -32.70 -2.53
CA ASP A 27 9.22 -31.57 -3.42
C ASP A 27 9.95 -30.35 -2.82
N VAL A 28 10.87 -29.78 -3.62
CA VAL A 28 11.67 -28.63 -3.17
C VAL A 28 10.83 -27.36 -3.30
N PRO A 29 10.61 -26.61 -2.22
CA PRO A 29 9.89 -25.35 -2.29
C PRO A 29 10.71 -24.31 -3.06
N GLU A 30 10.05 -23.45 -3.82
CA GLU A 30 10.69 -22.33 -4.52
C GLU A 30 11.35 -21.36 -3.54
N ASN A 31 10.69 -21.11 -2.42
CA ASN A 31 11.15 -20.18 -1.37
C ASN A 31 11.19 -20.88 -0.01
N VAL A 32 12.30 -20.70 0.70
CA VAL A 32 12.50 -21.17 2.06
C VAL A 32 12.46 -19.98 3.01
N ARG A 33 11.62 -20.04 4.02
CA ARG A 33 11.54 -19.00 5.05
C ARG A 33 12.80 -18.97 5.88
N VAL A 34 13.46 -17.82 5.90
CA VAL A 34 14.65 -17.53 6.71
C VAL A 34 14.30 -16.37 7.64
N GLU A 35 14.58 -16.54 8.93
CA GLU A 35 14.24 -15.58 9.98
C GLU A 35 15.44 -15.27 10.87
N ARG A 36 15.38 -14.17 11.60
CA ARG A 36 16.34 -13.93 12.66
C ARG A 36 16.06 -14.79 13.88
N PRO A 37 17.09 -15.44 14.45
CA PRO A 37 16.92 -16.14 15.72
C PRO A 37 16.62 -15.15 16.86
N LYS A 38 15.93 -15.60 17.90
CA LYS A 38 15.58 -14.77 19.07
C LYS A 38 16.80 -14.34 19.89
N SER A 39 17.89 -15.11 19.85
CA SER A 39 19.15 -14.81 20.51
C SER A 39 20.28 -14.92 19.49
N ARG A 40 21.25 -14.00 19.58
CA ARG A 40 22.44 -13.99 18.73
C ARG A 40 23.36 -15.18 18.93
N GLU A 41 23.29 -15.83 20.08
CA GLU A 41 24.01 -17.08 20.32
C GLU A 41 23.66 -18.18 19.31
N HIS A 42 22.53 -17.98 18.59
CA HIS A 42 22.04 -18.88 17.56
C HIS A 42 22.37 -18.43 16.12
N GLY A 43 23.40 -17.61 15.93
CA GLY A 43 23.85 -17.15 14.61
C GLY A 43 23.10 -15.92 14.09
N ASP A 44 23.28 -15.62 12.81
CA ASP A 44 22.71 -14.44 12.13
C ASP A 44 21.30 -14.72 11.60
N TRP A 45 21.05 -15.93 11.10
CA TRP A 45 19.81 -16.37 10.50
C TRP A 45 19.40 -17.76 10.97
N ALA A 46 18.10 -18.06 10.90
CA ALA A 46 17.57 -19.37 11.21
C ALA A 46 16.47 -19.78 10.23
N THR A 47 16.34 -21.10 10.00
CA THR A 47 15.24 -21.67 9.25
C THR A 47 14.71 -22.93 9.93
N ASN A 48 13.40 -23.17 9.81
CA ASN A 48 12.73 -24.36 10.30
C ASN A 48 12.35 -25.33 9.17
N ILE A 49 12.97 -25.20 8.00
CA ILE A 49 12.61 -25.99 6.81
C ILE A 49 12.72 -27.50 7.05
N ALA A 50 13.67 -27.95 7.85
CA ALA A 50 13.82 -29.36 8.18
C ALA A 50 12.65 -29.90 9.03
N LEU A 51 12.03 -29.06 9.87
CA LEU A 51 10.80 -29.43 10.60
C LEU A 51 9.59 -29.56 9.65
N GLN A 52 9.55 -28.75 8.62
CA GLN A 52 8.46 -28.73 7.65
C GLN A 52 8.53 -29.91 6.68
N LEU A 53 9.74 -30.23 6.20
CA LEU A 53 9.95 -31.23 5.15
C LEU A 53 10.38 -32.60 5.68
N GLY A 54 11.04 -32.70 6.83
CA GLY A 54 11.56 -33.97 7.36
C GLY A 54 10.51 -35.07 7.44
N LYS A 55 9.35 -34.75 7.99
CA LYS A 55 8.22 -35.72 8.05
C LYS A 55 7.72 -36.14 6.66
N LYS A 56 7.69 -35.19 5.69
CA LYS A 56 7.28 -35.47 4.31
C LYS A 56 8.29 -36.37 3.61
N ALA A 57 9.56 -36.23 3.94
CA ALA A 57 10.67 -37.07 3.47
C ALA A 57 10.75 -38.43 4.18
N GLY A 58 9.87 -38.71 5.16
CA GLY A 58 9.96 -39.92 5.97
C GLY A 58 11.18 -39.97 6.89
N MET A 59 11.80 -38.83 7.19
CA MET A 59 13.01 -38.69 7.99
C MET A 59 12.74 -37.96 9.31
N ASN A 60 13.59 -38.25 10.31
CA ASN A 60 13.62 -37.39 11.49
C ASN A 60 14.07 -35.97 11.09
N PRO A 61 13.37 -34.93 11.54
CA PRO A 61 13.74 -33.55 11.16
C PRO A 61 15.18 -33.17 11.49
N ARG A 62 15.79 -33.74 12.54
CA ARG A 62 17.19 -33.49 12.90
C ARG A 62 18.16 -34.12 11.92
N ASP A 63 17.84 -35.36 11.43
CA ASP A 63 18.64 -36.03 10.40
C ASP A 63 18.54 -35.31 9.07
N PHE A 64 17.32 -34.84 8.72
CA PHE A 64 17.10 -34.00 7.55
C PHE A 64 17.90 -32.67 7.66
N ALA A 65 17.89 -32.04 8.84
CA ALA A 65 18.67 -30.84 9.10
C ALA A 65 20.18 -31.08 8.95
N GLN A 66 20.69 -32.27 9.33
CA GLN A 66 22.09 -32.64 9.18
C GLN A 66 22.53 -32.71 7.72
N VAL A 67 21.69 -33.25 6.84
CA VAL A 67 21.96 -33.30 5.39
C VAL A 67 22.10 -31.88 4.82
N LEU A 68 21.19 -30.99 5.21
CA LEU A 68 21.24 -29.60 4.75
C LEU A 68 22.39 -28.81 5.37
N ALA A 69 22.64 -28.96 6.66
CA ALA A 69 23.72 -28.25 7.37
C ALA A 69 25.08 -28.51 6.74
N THR A 70 25.35 -29.78 6.38
CA THR A 70 26.61 -30.16 5.74
C THR A 70 26.81 -29.44 4.40
N ARG A 71 25.78 -29.39 3.56
CA ARG A 71 25.82 -28.73 2.25
C ARG A 71 25.87 -27.21 2.35
N LEU A 72 25.06 -26.66 3.24
CA LEU A 72 24.97 -25.20 3.42
C LEU A 72 26.26 -24.61 4.01
N ALA A 73 26.97 -25.38 4.86
CA ALA A 73 28.27 -24.98 5.39
C ALA A 73 29.35 -24.85 4.31
N GLU A 74 29.19 -25.49 3.16
CA GLU A 74 30.10 -25.37 2.00
C GLU A 74 29.71 -24.20 1.09
N SER A 75 28.60 -23.50 1.37
CA SER A 75 28.13 -22.39 0.55
C SER A 75 28.94 -21.11 0.85
N ALA A 76 29.29 -20.37 -0.19
CA ALA A 76 30.07 -19.14 -0.06
C ALA A 76 29.38 -18.11 0.85
N GLY A 77 30.13 -17.55 1.81
CA GLY A 77 29.62 -16.57 2.78
C GLY A 77 28.99 -17.15 4.04
N VAL A 78 28.96 -18.49 4.19
CA VAL A 78 28.50 -19.17 5.41
C VAL A 78 29.70 -19.58 6.24
N ALA A 79 29.84 -19.01 7.45
CA ALA A 79 30.89 -19.37 8.39
C ALA A 79 30.58 -20.67 9.16
N GLY A 80 29.32 -20.99 9.36
CA GLY A 80 28.87 -22.19 10.05
C GLY A 80 27.36 -22.37 10.07
N VAL A 81 26.96 -23.61 10.28
CA VAL A 81 25.54 -23.99 10.44
C VAL A 81 25.41 -24.92 11.65
N GLU A 82 24.60 -24.54 12.61
CA GLU A 82 24.31 -25.29 13.82
C GLU A 82 22.87 -25.81 13.83
N ILE A 83 22.70 -27.05 14.26
CA ILE A 83 21.37 -27.66 14.39
C ILE A 83 20.88 -27.51 15.83
N ALA A 84 19.85 -26.68 16.01
CA ALA A 84 19.24 -26.41 17.31
C ALA A 84 17.92 -27.18 17.49
N GLY A 85 17.66 -27.61 18.73
CA GLY A 85 16.42 -28.27 19.10
C GLY A 85 16.03 -29.43 18.20
N PRO A 86 14.75 -29.51 17.75
CA PRO A 86 14.25 -30.65 16.97
C PRO A 86 14.64 -30.61 15.48
N GLY A 87 15.40 -29.61 15.01
CA GLY A 87 15.81 -29.50 13.61
C GLY A 87 15.75 -28.07 13.04
N PHE A 88 15.91 -27.06 13.88
CA PHE A 88 16.20 -25.71 13.41
C PHE A 88 17.64 -25.64 12.89
N LEU A 89 17.83 -24.93 11.78
CA LEU A 89 19.16 -24.59 11.26
C LEU A 89 19.47 -23.15 11.63
N ASN A 90 20.49 -22.94 12.44
CA ASN A 90 21.06 -21.64 12.78
C ASN A 90 22.28 -21.40 11.90
N ILE A 91 22.32 -20.29 11.20
CA ILE A 91 23.31 -19.98 10.18
C ILE A 91 24.11 -18.77 10.64
N THR A 92 25.43 -18.92 10.69
CA THR A 92 26.38 -17.84 10.95
C THR A 92 27.05 -17.47 9.63
N LEU A 93 27.06 -16.18 9.29
CA LEU A 93 27.70 -15.67 8.09
C LEU A 93 29.20 -15.39 8.33
N GLU A 94 29.99 -15.45 7.26
CA GLU A 94 31.38 -15.01 7.33
C GLU A 94 31.45 -13.51 7.69
N ALA A 95 32.43 -13.14 8.49
CA ALA A 95 32.77 -11.76 8.79
C ALA A 95 33.03 -11.03 7.45
N GLY A 96 32.27 -9.97 7.17
CA GLY A 96 32.37 -9.23 5.91
C GLY A 96 31.36 -9.64 4.84
N ALA A 97 30.78 -10.85 4.87
CA ALA A 97 29.66 -11.18 3.97
C ALA A 97 28.46 -10.26 4.21
N ALA A 98 28.11 -10.04 5.49
CA ALA A 98 27.06 -9.09 5.87
C ALA A 98 27.42 -7.63 5.51
N GLY A 99 28.68 -7.25 5.63
CA GLY A 99 29.13 -5.88 5.33
C GLY A 99 29.00 -5.52 3.84
N GLY A 100 29.18 -6.46 2.92
CA GLY A 100 29.01 -6.23 1.48
C GLY A 100 27.63 -5.68 1.09
N LEU A 101 26.62 -5.96 1.90
CA LEU A 101 25.26 -5.45 1.73
C LEU A 101 25.19 -3.92 1.69
N ALA A 102 25.93 -3.22 2.56
CA ALA A 102 25.92 -1.76 2.61
C ALA A 102 26.32 -1.14 1.25
N LYS A 103 27.33 -1.69 0.61
CA LYS A 103 27.77 -1.27 -0.73
C LYS A 103 26.70 -1.58 -1.78
N ALA A 104 26.14 -2.79 -1.77
CA ALA A 104 25.11 -3.22 -2.71
C ALA A 104 23.85 -2.33 -2.62
N ILE A 105 23.43 -1.94 -1.42
CA ILE A 105 22.28 -1.03 -1.21
C ILE A 105 22.53 0.33 -1.84
N VAL A 106 23.71 0.91 -1.60
CA VAL A 106 24.04 2.23 -2.14
C VAL A 106 24.13 2.19 -3.66
N GLU A 107 24.68 1.13 -4.23
CA GLU A 107 24.77 0.95 -5.69
C GLU A 107 23.40 0.70 -6.33
N ALA A 108 22.51 -0.03 -5.68
CA ALA A 108 21.14 -0.25 -6.15
C ALA A 108 20.25 1.00 -6.00
N GLY A 109 20.54 1.86 -5.02
CA GLY A 109 19.79 3.11 -4.83
C GLY A 109 18.29 2.88 -4.62
N THR A 110 17.46 3.55 -5.43
CA THR A 110 15.99 3.44 -5.37
C THR A 110 15.44 2.07 -5.78
N GLU A 111 16.26 1.23 -6.41
CA GLU A 111 15.86 -0.13 -6.80
C GLU A 111 15.95 -1.12 -5.62
N TYR A 112 16.71 -0.78 -4.57
CA TYR A 112 16.81 -1.66 -3.41
C TYR A 112 15.47 -1.78 -2.67
N GLY A 113 15.01 -3.00 -2.49
CA GLY A 113 13.71 -3.35 -1.92
C GLY A 113 12.67 -3.75 -2.98
N LYS A 114 12.85 -3.36 -4.24
CA LYS A 114 12.03 -3.88 -5.33
C LYS A 114 12.33 -5.36 -5.55
N ASN A 115 11.31 -6.09 -6.00
CA ASN A 115 11.38 -7.53 -6.22
C ASN A 115 10.39 -7.96 -7.30
N ASP A 116 10.47 -9.21 -7.73
CA ASP A 116 9.72 -9.76 -8.85
C ASP A 116 8.56 -10.67 -8.41
N ALA A 117 8.13 -10.58 -7.13
CA ALA A 117 7.12 -11.49 -6.57
C ALA A 117 5.75 -11.42 -7.28
N LEU A 118 5.45 -10.32 -7.96
CA LEU A 118 4.18 -10.07 -8.64
C LEU A 118 4.38 -9.70 -10.13
N VAL A 119 5.48 -10.11 -10.72
CA VAL A 119 5.70 -9.91 -12.17
C VAL A 119 4.63 -10.66 -12.97
N GLY A 120 4.04 -9.99 -13.95
CA GLY A 120 2.96 -10.54 -14.79
C GLY A 120 1.54 -10.34 -14.21
N HIS A 121 1.40 -9.75 -13.03
CA HIS A 121 0.11 -9.37 -12.47
C HIS A 121 -0.35 -8.01 -13.04
N GLU A 122 -1.48 -8.01 -13.76
CA GLU A 122 -2.13 -6.80 -14.28
C GLU A 122 -3.28 -6.42 -13.35
N ILE A 123 -3.08 -5.43 -12.50
CA ILE A 123 -3.96 -5.10 -11.38
C ILE A 123 -4.69 -3.77 -11.65
N ASN A 124 -6.03 -3.79 -11.58
CA ASN A 124 -6.82 -2.58 -11.39
C ASN A 124 -7.15 -2.44 -9.91
N MET A 125 -6.73 -1.33 -9.32
CA MET A 125 -6.99 -1.06 -7.90
C MET A 125 -7.90 0.15 -7.75
N GLU A 126 -9.13 -0.08 -7.26
CA GLU A 126 -10.12 0.95 -7.00
C GLU A 126 -10.15 1.32 -5.52
N PHE A 127 -10.04 2.62 -5.24
CA PHE A 127 -10.13 3.13 -3.87
C PHE A 127 -10.62 4.59 -3.84
N VAL A 128 -11.06 5.07 -2.67
CA VAL A 128 -11.73 6.36 -2.46
C VAL A 128 -13.09 6.41 -3.10
N SER A 129 -13.18 6.54 -4.41
CA SER A 129 -14.42 6.53 -5.23
C SER A 129 -15.57 7.33 -4.60
N ALA A 130 -15.29 8.53 -4.08
CA ALA A 130 -16.27 9.39 -3.43
C ALA A 130 -17.20 10.03 -4.45
N ASN A 131 -18.46 10.27 -4.05
CA ASN A 131 -19.43 10.96 -4.89
C ASN A 131 -18.97 12.40 -5.19
N PRO A 132 -19.11 12.88 -6.43
CA PRO A 132 -18.70 14.22 -6.83
C PRO A 132 -19.69 15.32 -6.39
N THR A 133 -20.33 15.12 -5.26
CA THR A 133 -21.35 16.01 -4.69
C THR A 133 -20.86 16.77 -3.46
N GLY A 134 -19.59 16.61 -3.09
CA GLY A 134 -18.97 17.32 -1.98
C GLY A 134 -17.47 17.02 -1.86
N PRO A 135 -16.77 17.73 -0.97
CA PRO A 135 -15.35 17.56 -0.74
C PRO A 135 -15.03 16.20 -0.11
N LEU A 136 -13.78 15.77 -0.26
CA LEU A 136 -13.28 14.60 0.45
C LEU A 136 -13.26 14.86 1.96
N HIS A 137 -13.70 13.90 2.73
CA HIS A 137 -13.81 14.01 4.18
C HIS A 137 -13.10 12.85 4.90
N ILE A 138 -13.08 12.91 6.21
CA ILE A 138 -12.42 11.93 7.09
C ILE A 138 -12.72 10.46 6.72
N GLY A 139 -13.92 10.15 6.26
CA GLY A 139 -14.30 8.81 5.82
C GLY A 139 -13.52 8.31 4.61
N HIS A 140 -12.99 9.22 3.76
CA HIS A 140 -12.21 8.88 2.58
C HIS A 140 -10.69 8.89 2.83
N THR A 141 -10.25 9.60 3.88
CA THR A 141 -8.84 9.88 4.16
C THR A 141 -8.01 8.60 4.28
N ARG A 142 -8.54 7.61 5.00
CA ARG A 142 -7.83 6.34 5.23
C ARG A 142 -7.67 5.55 3.94
N TRP A 143 -8.73 5.52 3.12
CA TRP A 143 -8.71 4.79 1.86
C TRP A 143 -7.75 5.40 0.86
N ALA A 144 -7.64 6.72 0.85
CA ALA A 144 -6.68 7.43 0.03
C ALA A 144 -5.24 7.07 0.41
N ALA A 145 -4.88 7.13 1.71
CA ALA A 145 -3.54 6.80 2.17
C ALA A 145 -3.20 5.32 1.99
N LEU A 146 -4.11 4.40 2.38
CA LEU A 146 -3.88 2.96 2.28
C LEU A 146 -3.86 2.48 0.83
N GLY A 147 -4.81 2.94 0.01
CA GLY A 147 -4.89 2.55 -1.40
C GLY A 147 -3.64 2.92 -2.16
N ASP A 148 -3.16 4.15 -2.02
CA ASP A 148 -1.92 4.60 -2.64
C ASP A 148 -0.69 3.81 -2.12
N SER A 149 -0.61 3.57 -0.80
CA SER A 149 0.51 2.78 -0.24
C SER A 149 0.48 1.32 -0.70
N ILE A 150 -0.70 0.69 -0.82
CA ILE A 150 -0.85 -0.66 -1.39
C ILE A 150 -0.43 -0.66 -2.87
N ALA A 151 -0.88 0.31 -3.67
CA ALA A 151 -0.48 0.42 -5.07
C ALA A 151 1.05 0.55 -5.22
N ARG A 152 1.70 1.35 -4.36
CA ARG A 152 3.16 1.52 -4.36
C ARG A 152 3.91 0.23 -4.03
N VAL A 153 3.49 -0.54 -3.01
CA VAL A 153 4.17 -1.80 -2.67
C VAL A 153 3.92 -2.89 -3.72
N LEU A 154 2.75 -2.90 -4.37
CA LEU A 154 2.46 -3.78 -5.49
C LEU A 154 3.37 -3.48 -6.70
N LYS A 155 3.49 -2.20 -7.08
CA LYS A 155 4.39 -1.74 -8.14
C LYS A 155 5.86 -2.07 -7.81
N ALA A 156 6.27 -1.89 -6.55
CA ALA A 156 7.63 -2.24 -6.11
C ALA A 156 7.91 -3.75 -6.13
N SER A 157 6.88 -4.58 -6.14
CA SER A 157 6.98 -6.04 -6.25
C SER A 157 6.74 -6.57 -7.67
N GLY A 158 6.79 -5.71 -8.69
CA GLY A 158 6.77 -6.07 -10.10
C GLY A 158 5.39 -6.12 -10.75
N ALA A 159 4.30 -5.83 -10.03
CA ALA A 159 2.98 -5.76 -10.62
C ALA A 159 2.79 -4.51 -11.50
N SER A 160 2.05 -4.65 -12.60
CA SER A 160 1.47 -3.54 -13.35
C SER A 160 0.18 -3.10 -12.65
N VAL A 161 0.17 -1.90 -12.06
CA VAL A 161 -0.96 -1.43 -11.25
C VAL A 161 -1.53 -0.15 -11.82
N THR A 162 -2.83 -0.16 -12.10
CA THR A 162 -3.62 1.02 -12.45
C THR A 162 -4.49 1.41 -11.26
N SER A 163 -4.23 2.58 -10.68
CA SER A 163 -5.04 3.19 -9.63
C SER A 163 -6.25 3.87 -10.26
N GLU A 164 -7.46 3.47 -9.86
CA GLU A 164 -8.70 3.92 -10.47
C GLU A 164 -9.64 4.53 -9.43
N TYR A 165 -10.18 5.69 -9.78
CA TYR A 165 -11.23 6.38 -9.03
C TYR A 165 -12.54 6.28 -9.82
N TYR A 166 -13.54 5.60 -9.27
CA TYR A 166 -14.88 5.55 -9.86
C TYR A 166 -15.67 6.79 -9.47
N ILE A 167 -16.20 7.49 -10.47
CA ILE A 167 -17.02 8.70 -10.29
C ILE A 167 -18.49 8.32 -10.47
N ASN A 168 -19.25 8.37 -9.38
CA ASN A 168 -20.70 8.23 -9.43
C ASN A 168 -21.33 9.58 -9.84
N ASP A 169 -21.23 9.90 -11.13
CA ASP A 169 -21.72 11.15 -11.73
C ASP A 169 -23.07 10.98 -12.44
N ALA A 170 -23.66 9.79 -12.37
CA ALA A 170 -24.99 9.48 -12.86
C ALA A 170 -26.06 9.61 -11.75
N GLY A 171 -27.33 9.55 -12.14
CA GLY A 171 -28.46 9.41 -11.23
C GLY A 171 -28.90 10.68 -10.51
N ASN A 172 -29.84 10.49 -9.55
CA ASN A 172 -30.60 11.58 -8.92
C ASN A 172 -29.77 12.44 -7.96
N GLN A 173 -28.71 11.91 -7.37
CA GLN A 173 -27.85 12.70 -6.46
C GLN A 173 -27.22 13.89 -7.17
N MET A 174 -26.83 13.74 -8.42
CA MET A 174 -26.30 14.84 -9.24
C MET A 174 -27.34 15.91 -9.55
N ASN A 175 -28.62 15.54 -9.69
CA ASN A 175 -29.72 16.49 -9.89
C ASN A 175 -29.97 17.30 -8.61
N ILE A 176 -29.99 16.63 -7.44
CA ILE A 176 -30.15 17.28 -6.14
C ILE A 176 -28.97 18.21 -5.84
N PHE A 177 -27.76 17.79 -6.20
CA PHE A 177 -26.54 18.59 -6.09
C PHE A 177 -26.64 19.86 -6.95
N ALA A 178 -26.98 19.73 -8.23
CA ALA A 178 -27.20 20.85 -9.14
C ALA A 178 -28.27 21.83 -8.63
N LEU A 179 -29.38 21.30 -8.10
CA LEU A 179 -30.44 22.10 -7.52
C LEU A 179 -29.99 22.85 -6.26
N SER A 180 -29.14 22.21 -5.44
CA SER A 180 -28.56 22.86 -4.25
C SER A 180 -27.67 24.05 -4.63
N VAL A 181 -26.84 23.91 -5.65
CA VAL A 181 -26.00 24.99 -6.18
C VAL A 181 -26.86 26.08 -6.84
N TYR A 182 -27.87 25.72 -7.63
CA TYR A 182 -28.80 26.65 -8.24
C TYR A 182 -29.56 27.48 -7.17
N ASN A 183 -30.09 26.83 -6.15
CA ASN A 183 -30.77 27.52 -5.05
C ASN A 183 -29.84 28.51 -4.33
N ARG A 184 -28.58 28.10 -4.12
CA ARG A 184 -27.57 28.98 -3.51
C ARG A 184 -27.27 30.20 -4.40
N LEU A 185 -27.21 30.04 -5.72
CA LEU A 185 -27.03 31.13 -6.69
C LEU A 185 -28.13 32.19 -6.58
N HIS A 186 -29.37 31.76 -6.30
CA HIS A 186 -30.56 32.60 -6.24
C HIS A 186 -30.98 33.01 -4.82
N GLY A 187 -30.20 32.63 -3.78
CA GLY A 187 -30.54 32.93 -2.38
C GLY A 187 -31.78 32.16 -1.89
N LEU A 188 -32.13 31.05 -2.53
CA LEU A 188 -33.23 30.18 -2.16
C LEU A 188 -32.80 29.18 -1.05
N PRO A 189 -33.75 28.61 -0.31
CA PRO A 189 -33.45 27.60 0.71
C PRO A 189 -32.85 26.32 0.10
N VAL A 190 -32.11 25.56 0.91
CA VAL A 190 -31.61 24.24 0.53
C VAL A 190 -32.77 23.33 0.16
N PRO A 191 -32.74 22.65 -0.99
CA PRO A 191 -33.84 21.76 -1.37
C PRO A 191 -33.91 20.54 -0.42
N GLU A 192 -35.05 19.86 -0.39
CA GLU A 192 -35.21 18.64 0.37
C GLU A 192 -34.20 17.58 -0.07
N GLY A 193 -33.49 16.98 0.90
CA GLY A 193 -32.38 16.05 0.62
C GLY A 193 -31.14 16.70 0.00
N GLY A 194 -31.10 18.05 -0.06
CA GLY A 194 -30.00 18.80 -0.67
C GLY A 194 -28.79 18.99 0.22
N TYR A 195 -27.78 19.63 -0.32
CA TYR A 195 -26.47 19.82 0.28
C TYR A 195 -26.36 21.20 0.94
N PRO A 196 -26.23 21.28 2.29
CA PRO A 196 -26.22 22.55 3.01
C PRO A 196 -24.81 23.12 3.22
N GLY A 197 -23.74 22.39 2.85
CA GLY A 197 -22.35 22.73 3.18
C GLY A 197 -21.89 24.09 2.64
N ALA A 198 -20.87 24.69 3.29
CA ALA A 198 -20.30 25.97 2.87
C ALA A 198 -19.72 25.91 1.44
N TYR A 199 -19.17 24.77 1.05
CA TYR A 199 -18.62 24.52 -0.29
C TYR A 199 -19.66 24.73 -1.41
N ILE A 200 -20.96 24.56 -1.15
CA ILE A 200 -22.02 24.85 -2.13
C ILE A 200 -22.04 26.33 -2.52
N LYS A 201 -21.67 27.22 -1.58
CA LYS A 201 -21.52 28.65 -1.89
C LYS A 201 -20.32 28.89 -2.81
N GLU A 202 -19.21 28.25 -2.53
CA GLU A 202 -17.99 28.36 -3.34
C GLU A 202 -18.24 27.85 -4.77
N LEU A 203 -18.94 26.72 -4.89
CA LEU A 203 -19.36 26.19 -6.18
C LEU A 203 -20.32 27.12 -6.92
N ALA A 204 -21.28 27.73 -6.21
CA ALA A 204 -22.19 28.71 -6.79
C ALA A 204 -21.42 29.95 -7.31
N ASP A 205 -20.46 30.45 -6.55
CA ASP A 205 -19.61 31.55 -6.95
C ASP A 205 -18.73 31.17 -8.18
N ALA A 206 -18.18 29.95 -8.20
CA ALA A 206 -17.43 29.43 -9.35
C ALA A 206 -18.29 29.31 -10.60
N VAL A 207 -19.52 28.77 -10.49
CA VAL A 207 -20.47 28.67 -11.61
C VAL A 207 -20.82 30.07 -12.14
N ALA A 208 -21.09 31.04 -11.25
CA ALA A 208 -21.42 32.43 -11.66
C ALA A 208 -20.24 33.11 -12.36
N LYS A 209 -19.01 32.78 -11.99
CA LYS A 209 -17.78 33.31 -12.62
C LYS A 209 -17.61 32.79 -14.05
N VAL A 210 -17.89 31.50 -14.28
CA VAL A 210 -17.76 30.87 -15.61
C VAL A 210 -18.96 31.22 -16.51
N HIS A 211 -20.14 31.35 -15.91
CA HIS A 211 -21.41 31.66 -16.59
C HIS A 211 -22.08 32.90 -16.00
N PRO A 212 -21.63 34.12 -16.35
CA PRO A 212 -22.13 35.39 -15.75
C PRO A 212 -23.64 35.57 -15.86
N ASP A 213 -24.24 35.08 -16.95
CA ASP A 213 -25.67 35.24 -17.24
C ASP A 213 -26.54 34.13 -16.61
N ILE A 214 -25.97 33.20 -15.86
CA ILE A 214 -26.67 32.03 -15.32
C ILE A 214 -27.89 32.40 -14.46
N ARG A 215 -27.81 33.54 -13.75
CA ARG A 215 -28.92 34.03 -12.91
C ARG A 215 -30.09 34.60 -13.68
N SER A 216 -29.93 34.91 -14.96
CA SER A 216 -30.99 35.42 -15.83
C SER A 216 -31.79 34.32 -16.54
N LEU A 217 -31.29 33.07 -16.51
CA LEU A 217 -31.92 31.93 -17.14
C LEU A 217 -33.06 31.38 -16.26
N THR A 218 -34.04 30.76 -16.92
CA THR A 218 -35.03 29.95 -16.21
C THR A 218 -34.37 28.77 -15.51
N GLN A 219 -34.98 28.24 -14.45
CA GLN A 219 -34.42 27.09 -13.73
C GLN A 219 -34.19 25.90 -14.68
N GLU A 220 -35.13 25.60 -15.56
CA GLU A 220 -35.02 24.52 -16.53
C GLU A 220 -33.79 24.66 -17.45
N ALA A 221 -33.55 25.86 -17.95
CA ALA A 221 -32.37 26.16 -18.79
C ALA A 221 -31.07 26.22 -18.01
N ALA A 222 -31.10 26.67 -16.75
CA ALA A 222 -29.91 26.81 -15.91
C ALA A 222 -29.42 25.49 -15.34
N LEU A 223 -30.30 24.58 -14.91
CA LEU A 223 -29.92 23.35 -14.20
C LEU A 223 -28.89 22.47 -14.94
N PRO A 224 -29.01 22.21 -16.26
CA PRO A 224 -27.98 21.43 -16.97
C PRO A 224 -26.61 22.10 -16.95
N ILE A 225 -26.58 23.43 -17.09
CA ILE A 225 -25.34 24.23 -17.06
C ILE A 225 -24.73 24.20 -15.66
N VAL A 226 -25.55 24.44 -14.62
CA VAL A 226 -25.13 24.38 -13.21
C VAL A 226 -24.61 23.00 -12.86
N ARG A 227 -25.31 21.94 -13.28
CA ARG A 227 -24.89 20.55 -13.04
C ARG A 227 -23.48 20.28 -13.58
N HIS A 228 -23.26 20.64 -14.85
CA HIS A 228 -21.94 20.43 -15.47
C HIS A 228 -20.84 21.27 -14.84
N ALA A 229 -21.08 22.58 -14.69
CA ALA A 229 -20.08 23.49 -14.15
C ALA A 229 -19.72 23.20 -12.68
N ALA A 230 -20.72 22.87 -11.84
CA ALA A 230 -20.50 22.48 -10.45
C ALA A 230 -19.77 21.14 -10.36
N TYR A 231 -20.10 20.17 -11.20
CA TYR A 231 -19.38 18.89 -11.29
C TYR A 231 -17.91 19.09 -11.64
N VAL A 232 -17.62 19.89 -12.67
CA VAL A 232 -16.23 20.16 -13.08
C VAL A 232 -15.45 20.84 -11.95
N ALA A 233 -16.06 21.83 -11.27
CA ALA A 233 -15.42 22.52 -10.15
C ALA A 233 -15.18 21.58 -8.95
N GLN A 234 -16.16 20.74 -8.60
CA GLN A 234 -16.03 19.79 -7.49
C GLN A 234 -15.00 18.71 -7.78
N MET A 235 -14.94 18.18 -9.01
CA MET A 235 -13.91 17.21 -9.39
C MET A 235 -12.51 17.82 -9.41
N ALA A 236 -12.38 19.10 -9.76
CA ALA A 236 -11.11 19.81 -9.66
C ALA A 236 -10.64 19.93 -8.21
N ASP A 237 -11.53 20.28 -7.27
CA ASP A 237 -11.25 20.32 -5.84
C ASP A 237 -10.84 18.95 -5.26
N ILE A 238 -11.55 17.89 -5.64
CA ILE A 238 -11.22 16.50 -5.23
C ILE A 238 -9.82 16.12 -5.71
N LYS A 239 -9.50 16.38 -6.99
CA LYS A 239 -8.19 16.07 -7.57
C LYS A 239 -7.07 16.87 -6.93
N GLU A 240 -7.28 18.15 -6.69
CA GLU A 240 -6.31 19.01 -5.99
C GLU A 240 -6.06 18.52 -4.56
N THR A 241 -7.12 18.23 -3.81
CA THR A 241 -7.00 17.69 -2.43
C THR A 241 -6.27 16.35 -2.38
N LEU A 242 -6.51 15.45 -3.35
CA LEU A 242 -5.78 14.18 -3.45
C LEU A 242 -4.30 14.41 -3.77
N ASN A 243 -4.00 15.33 -4.69
CA ASN A 243 -2.61 15.69 -5.03
C ASN A 243 -1.88 16.29 -3.83
N ASP A 244 -2.51 17.20 -3.08
CA ASP A 244 -1.94 17.79 -1.85
C ASP A 244 -1.71 16.71 -0.77
N PHE A 245 -2.50 15.64 -0.80
CA PHE A 245 -2.31 14.47 0.05
C PHE A 245 -1.27 13.48 -0.50
N GLY A 246 -0.70 13.74 -1.68
CA GLY A 246 0.29 12.87 -2.33
C GLY A 246 -0.32 11.57 -2.88
N VAL A 247 -1.59 11.62 -3.31
CA VAL A 247 -2.32 10.48 -3.90
C VAL A 247 -2.68 10.80 -5.34
N GLU A 248 -2.21 9.97 -6.25
CA GLU A 248 -2.46 10.11 -7.69
C GLU A 248 -3.26 8.91 -8.21
N PHE A 249 -4.16 9.19 -9.14
CA PHE A 249 -4.94 8.18 -9.86
C PHE A 249 -4.58 8.18 -11.34
N ASP A 250 -4.38 7.00 -11.88
CA ASP A 250 -4.12 6.80 -13.31
C ASP A 250 -5.41 7.01 -14.12
N VAL A 251 -6.57 6.65 -13.54
CA VAL A 251 -7.87 6.73 -14.20
C VAL A 251 -8.93 7.32 -13.28
N PHE A 252 -9.70 8.27 -13.80
CA PHE A 252 -10.96 8.73 -13.25
C PHE A 252 -12.08 8.23 -14.15
N PHE A 253 -12.79 7.19 -13.69
CA PHE A 253 -13.79 6.47 -14.49
C PHE A 253 -15.20 7.00 -14.22
N SER A 254 -15.88 7.51 -15.25
CA SER A 254 -17.23 8.07 -15.14
C SER A 254 -18.31 7.00 -15.31
N GLU A 255 -19.27 6.92 -14.36
CA GLU A 255 -20.46 6.08 -14.50
C GLU A 255 -21.35 6.52 -15.67
N GLN A 256 -21.44 7.83 -15.90
CA GLN A 256 -22.21 8.38 -17.02
C GLN A 256 -21.70 7.86 -18.37
N ASP A 257 -20.40 7.67 -18.50
CA ASP A 257 -19.78 7.10 -19.71
C ASP A 257 -20.22 5.65 -19.97
N LEU A 258 -20.43 4.84 -18.93
CA LEU A 258 -20.97 3.47 -19.09
C LEU A 258 -22.34 3.50 -19.73
N HIS A 259 -23.23 4.35 -19.21
CA HIS A 259 -24.58 4.49 -19.74
C HIS A 259 -24.59 5.05 -21.17
N ALA A 260 -23.78 6.08 -21.43
CA ALA A 260 -23.70 6.71 -22.75
C ALA A 260 -23.18 5.77 -23.85
N LYS A 261 -22.35 4.78 -23.49
CA LYS A 261 -21.79 3.78 -24.41
C LYS A 261 -22.63 2.51 -24.55
N GLY A 262 -23.77 2.40 -23.86
CA GLY A 262 -24.60 1.18 -23.84
C GLY A 262 -23.95 -0.01 -23.12
N ALA A 263 -22.94 0.26 -22.28
CA ALA A 263 -22.15 -0.81 -21.64
C ALA A 263 -22.98 -1.62 -20.62
N VAL A 264 -24.05 -1.05 -20.08
CA VAL A 264 -24.94 -1.76 -19.16
C VAL A 264 -25.77 -2.81 -19.91
N GLU A 265 -26.31 -2.45 -21.06
CA GLU A 265 -27.05 -3.36 -21.94
C GLU A 265 -26.15 -4.48 -22.47
N ASP A 266 -24.94 -4.14 -22.89
CA ASP A 266 -23.95 -5.11 -23.34
C ASP A 266 -23.54 -6.08 -22.21
N ALA A 267 -23.39 -5.59 -21.00
CA ALA A 267 -23.08 -6.42 -19.83
C ALA A 267 -24.19 -7.44 -19.55
N VAL A 268 -25.45 -7.00 -19.59
CA VAL A 268 -26.61 -7.90 -19.41
C VAL A 268 -26.66 -8.95 -20.50
N ALA A 269 -26.40 -8.57 -21.78
CA ALA A 269 -26.36 -9.50 -22.89
C ALA A 269 -25.27 -10.56 -22.70
N ARG A 270 -24.05 -10.17 -22.32
CA ARG A 270 -22.92 -11.09 -22.06
C ARG A 270 -23.23 -12.06 -20.91
N LEU A 271 -23.79 -11.58 -19.81
CA LEU A 271 -24.19 -12.43 -18.68
C LEU A 271 -25.31 -13.40 -19.06
N ARG A 272 -26.20 -13.00 -19.98
CA ARG A 272 -27.23 -13.87 -20.55
C ARG A 272 -26.63 -14.99 -21.41
N GLU A 273 -25.68 -14.68 -22.27
CA GLU A 273 -24.97 -15.67 -23.09
C GLU A 273 -24.23 -16.70 -22.23
N GLN A 274 -23.77 -16.31 -21.06
CA GLN A 274 -23.12 -17.20 -20.09
C GLN A 274 -24.12 -18.05 -19.29
N GLY A 275 -25.43 -17.84 -19.47
CA GLY A 275 -26.48 -18.67 -18.88
C GLY A 275 -26.83 -18.33 -17.43
N HIS A 276 -26.48 -17.14 -16.95
CA HIS A 276 -26.70 -16.72 -15.56
C HIS A 276 -27.87 -15.74 -15.35
N ILE A 277 -28.69 -15.53 -16.38
CA ILE A 277 -29.83 -14.60 -16.35
C ILE A 277 -31.15 -15.36 -16.30
N ASP A 278 -32.05 -14.89 -15.43
CA ASP A 278 -33.48 -15.24 -15.41
C ASP A 278 -34.35 -14.02 -15.70
N ASP A 279 -35.38 -14.23 -16.52
CA ASP A 279 -36.40 -13.25 -16.78
C ASP A 279 -37.66 -13.64 -15.99
N THR A 280 -37.96 -12.90 -14.93
CA THR A 280 -39.08 -13.19 -14.04
C THR A 280 -39.85 -11.91 -13.71
N ASP A 281 -41.17 -11.93 -13.78
CA ASP A 281 -42.08 -10.81 -13.48
C ASP A 281 -41.76 -9.51 -14.28
N GLY A 282 -41.28 -9.68 -15.52
CA GLY A 282 -40.90 -8.58 -16.39
C GLY A 282 -39.55 -7.91 -16.03
N ALA A 283 -38.83 -8.40 -15.07
CA ALA A 283 -37.48 -7.94 -14.66
C ALA A 283 -36.41 -8.96 -15.08
N VAL A 284 -35.19 -8.45 -15.27
CA VAL A 284 -34.00 -9.26 -15.59
C VAL A 284 -33.17 -9.45 -14.32
N TRP A 285 -32.92 -10.70 -13.97
CA TRP A 285 -32.24 -11.09 -12.74
C TRP A 285 -30.92 -11.79 -13.05
N LEU A 286 -29.87 -11.48 -12.29
CA LEU A 286 -28.66 -12.29 -12.22
C LEU A 286 -28.82 -13.31 -11.10
N ARG A 287 -28.61 -14.59 -11.39
CA ARG A 287 -28.62 -15.68 -10.40
C ARG A 287 -27.35 -15.65 -9.55
N THR A 288 -27.25 -14.68 -8.66
CA THR A 288 -26.10 -14.50 -7.78
C THR A 288 -26.02 -15.59 -6.70
N THR A 289 -27.13 -16.29 -6.41
CA THR A 289 -27.18 -17.44 -5.49
C THR A 289 -26.36 -18.61 -6.00
N ASP A 290 -26.21 -18.80 -7.32
CA ASP A 290 -25.34 -19.82 -7.93
C ASP A 290 -23.88 -19.63 -7.50
N PHE A 291 -23.50 -18.42 -7.06
CA PHE A 291 -22.15 -18.02 -6.69
C PHE A 291 -21.99 -17.65 -5.20
N GLY A 292 -22.97 -18.00 -4.36
CA GLY A 292 -22.91 -17.84 -2.91
C GLY A 292 -23.36 -16.49 -2.35
N ASP A 293 -24.09 -15.68 -3.13
CA ASP A 293 -24.81 -14.53 -2.59
C ASP A 293 -26.08 -15.01 -1.84
N ASP A 294 -26.67 -14.16 -1.00
CA ASP A 294 -27.82 -14.49 -0.16
C ASP A 294 -29.14 -14.55 -0.95
N LYS A 295 -29.22 -13.87 -2.10
CA LYS A 295 -30.38 -13.87 -3.01
C LYS A 295 -29.98 -13.39 -4.40
N ASP A 296 -30.78 -13.73 -5.41
CA ASP A 296 -30.61 -13.22 -6.76
C ASP A 296 -30.85 -11.72 -6.84
N ARG A 297 -30.19 -11.08 -7.81
CA ARG A 297 -30.19 -9.61 -7.93
C ARG A 297 -30.77 -9.14 -9.24
N VAL A 298 -31.62 -8.11 -9.15
CA VAL A 298 -32.21 -7.45 -10.32
C VAL A 298 -31.13 -6.62 -11.02
N LEU A 299 -30.97 -6.86 -12.32
CA LEU A 299 -30.17 -6.03 -13.22
C LEU A 299 -31.05 -4.96 -13.88
N ILE A 300 -32.18 -5.38 -14.49
CA ILE A 300 -33.15 -4.48 -15.13
C ILE A 300 -34.51 -4.66 -14.43
N ARG A 301 -35.08 -3.56 -13.98
CA ARG A 301 -36.40 -3.55 -13.35
C ARG A 301 -37.51 -3.80 -14.38
N ALA A 302 -38.72 -4.16 -13.92
CA ALA A 302 -39.89 -4.38 -14.76
C ALA A 302 -40.30 -3.16 -15.60
N ASN A 303 -39.90 -1.94 -15.20
CA ASN A 303 -40.11 -0.72 -15.98
C ASN A 303 -39.02 -0.47 -17.05
N GLY A 304 -38.07 -1.39 -17.22
CA GLY A 304 -36.97 -1.30 -18.18
C GLY A 304 -35.76 -0.51 -17.70
N GLU A 305 -35.77 0.04 -16.48
CA GLU A 305 -34.65 0.80 -15.95
C GLU A 305 -33.57 -0.11 -15.35
N PRO A 306 -32.28 0.12 -15.63
CA PRO A 306 -31.19 -0.60 -14.98
C PRO A 306 -31.11 -0.24 -13.49
N THR A 307 -30.58 -1.18 -12.71
CA THR A 307 -30.23 -0.97 -11.30
C THR A 307 -28.77 -0.56 -11.18
N TYR A 308 -28.36 -0.08 -10.00
CA TYR A 308 -26.94 0.14 -9.69
C TYR A 308 -26.12 -1.14 -9.86
N PHE A 309 -26.69 -2.29 -9.53
CA PHE A 309 -26.02 -3.57 -9.68
C PHE A 309 -25.72 -3.94 -11.15
N ALA A 310 -26.55 -3.48 -12.10
CA ALA A 310 -26.26 -3.62 -13.53
C ALA A 310 -25.08 -2.73 -13.95
N ALA A 311 -24.98 -1.51 -13.42
CA ALA A 311 -23.84 -0.63 -13.64
C ALA A 311 -22.55 -1.23 -13.07
N ASP A 312 -22.60 -1.86 -11.88
CA ASP A 312 -21.45 -2.55 -11.28
C ASP A 312 -20.98 -3.73 -12.13
N ALA A 313 -21.92 -4.51 -12.69
CA ALA A 313 -21.60 -5.60 -13.60
C ALA A 313 -20.93 -5.09 -14.88
N ALA A 314 -21.44 -4.00 -15.47
CA ALA A 314 -20.86 -3.37 -16.64
C ALA A 314 -19.44 -2.83 -16.34
N TYR A 315 -19.28 -2.22 -15.19
CA TYR A 315 -17.99 -1.71 -14.75
C TYR A 315 -16.95 -2.82 -14.53
N TYR A 316 -17.35 -3.91 -13.87
CA TYR A 316 -16.48 -5.09 -13.71
C TYR A 316 -16.03 -5.65 -15.07
N LEU A 317 -16.97 -5.82 -16.01
CA LEU A 317 -16.66 -6.29 -17.36
C LEU A 317 -15.77 -5.32 -18.12
N SER A 318 -15.96 -4.01 -17.95
CA SER A 318 -15.07 -2.99 -18.50
C SER A 318 -13.63 -3.14 -18.00
N LYS A 319 -13.41 -3.46 -16.73
CA LYS A 319 -12.06 -3.76 -16.20
C LYS A 319 -11.47 -5.00 -16.84
N LYS A 320 -12.28 -6.06 -17.00
CA LYS A 320 -11.86 -7.29 -17.68
C LYS A 320 -11.46 -7.03 -19.13
N ASP A 321 -12.25 -6.26 -19.87
CA ASP A 321 -12.00 -5.94 -21.29
C ASP A 321 -10.76 -5.06 -21.47
N ARG A 322 -10.38 -4.27 -20.48
CA ARG A 322 -9.14 -3.50 -20.44
C ARG A 322 -7.89 -4.36 -20.12
N GLY A 323 -8.08 -5.68 -19.90
CA GLY A 323 -6.98 -6.64 -19.72
C GLY A 323 -6.53 -6.85 -18.29
N PHE A 324 -7.20 -6.29 -17.29
CA PHE A 324 -6.84 -6.51 -15.89
C PHE A 324 -7.16 -7.94 -15.46
N THR A 325 -6.11 -8.66 -15.05
CA THR A 325 -6.26 -10.04 -14.53
C THR A 325 -6.76 -10.04 -13.09
N GLU A 326 -6.43 -9.00 -12.32
CA GLU A 326 -6.86 -8.84 -10.93
C GLU A 326 -7.56 -7.49 -10.72
N LYS A 327 -8.65 -7.49 -9.96
CA LYS A 327 -9.42 -6.30 -9.60
C LYS A 327 -9.46 -6.22 -8.07
N ILE A 328 -8.83 -5.20 -7.50
CA ILE A 328 -8.78 -4.96 -6.06
C ILE A 328 -9.70 -3.77 -5.75
N TYR A 329 -10.66 -3.99 -4.86
CA TYR A 329 -11.57 -2.96 -4.37
C TYR A 329 -11.27 -2.67 -2.90
N LEU A 330 -11.04 -1.42 -2.56
CA LEU A 330 -10.88 -0.99 -1.17
C LEU A 330 -12.14 -0.24 -0.72
N LEU A 331 -12.96 -0.91 0.10
CA LEU A 331 -14.28 -0.43 0.51
C LEU A 331 -14.35 -0.17 2.02
N GLY A 332 -15.25 0.73 2.43
CA GLY A 332 -15.57 0.96 3.84
C GLY A 332 -16.35 -0.21 4.47
N ALA A 333 -16.33 -0.29 5.80
CA ALA A 333 -16.99 -1.35 6.57
C ALA A 333 -18.51 -1.41 6.36
N ASP A 334 -19.13 -0.30 5.98
CA ASP A 334 -20.55 -0.19 5.61
C ASP A 334 -20.91 -0.96 4.32
N HIS A 335 -19.91 -1.28 3.49
CA HIS A 335 -20.04 -2.06 2.26
C HIS A 335 -19.78 -3.56 2.45
N HIS A 336 -19.65 -4.08 3.67
CA HIS A 336 -19.34 -5.50 3.90
C HIS A 336 -20.34 -6.46 3.19
N GLY A 337 -21.64 -6.13 3.19
CA GLY A 337 -22.67 -6.92 2.48
C GLY A 337 -22.55 -6.89 0.95
N TYR A 338 -21.66 -6.06 0.40
CA TYR A 338 -21.48 -5.93 -1.05
C TYR A 338 -20.42 -6.90 -1.60
N VAL A 339 -19.57 -7.47 -0.75
CA VAL A 339 -18.46 -8.34 -1.14
C VAL A 339 -18.94 -9.55 -1.95
N ASN A 340 -19.99 -10.25 -1.47
CA ASN A 340 -20.51 -11.42 -2.16
C ASN A 340 -21.13 -11.07 -3.52
N ARG A 341 -21.74 -9.89 -3.64
CA ARG A 341 -22.31 -9.39 -4.91
C ARG A 341 -21.22 -9.16 -5.96
N LEU A 342 -20.13 -8.51 -5.58
CA LEU A 342 -18.98 -8.29 -6.47
C LEU A 342 -18.32 -9.61 -6.89
N LYS A 343 -18.18 -10.55 -5.95
CA LYS A 343 -17.67 -11.90 -6.25
C LYS A 343 -18.60 -12.69 -7.18
N ALA A 344 -19.92 -12.53 -7.01
CA ALA A 344 -20.89 -13.17 -7.89
C ALA A 344 -20.84 -12.57 -9.32
N ILE A 345 -20.64 -11.25 -9.46
CA ILE A 345 -20.40 -10.62 -10.77
C ILE A 345 -19.13 -11.21 -11.42
N ALA A 346 -18.04 -11.33 -10.68
CA ALA A 346 -16.79 -11.88 -11.20
C ALA A 346 -16.97 -13.33 -11.70
N ALA A 347 -17.64 -14.17 -10.90
CA ALA A 347 -17.92 -15.55 -11.28
C ALA A 347 -18.85 -15.64 -12.50
N ALA A 348 -19.93 -14.84 -12.54
CA ALA A 348 -20.85 -14.76 -13.67
C ALA A 348 -20.16 -14.22 -14.94
N ALA A 349 -19.13 -13.40 -14.79
CA ALA A 349 -18.27 -12.94 -15.88
C ALA A 349 -17.24 -13.98 -16.34
N GLY A 350 -17.23 -15.19 -15.76
CA GLY A 350 -16.31 -16.27 -16.09
C GLY A 350 -14.90 -16.11 -15.48
N ASP A 351 -14.76 -15.30 -14.44
CA ASP A 351 -13.53 -15.16 -13.66
C ASP A 351 -13.58 -16.04 -12.39
N ASP A 352 -12.42 -16.43 -11.87
CA ASP A 352 -12.35 -17.09 -10.54
C ASP A 352 -12.42 -16.01 -9.44
N PRO A 353 -13.49 -15.99 -8.61
CA PRO A 353 -13.63 -14.97 -7.56
C PRO A 353 -12.63 -15.10 -6.41
N LYS A 354 -11.75 -16.11 -6.40
CA LYS A 354 -10.65 -16.25 -5.46
C LYS A 354 -9.33 -15.73 -5.99
N VAL A 355 -9.24 -15.54 -7.32
CA VAL A 355 -8.01 -15.13 -8.02
C VAL A 355 -8.17 -13.75 -8.64
N ASN A 356 -9.28 -13.51 -9.35
CA ASN A 356 -9.42 -12.34 -10.21
C ASN A 356 -10.08 -11.13 -9.51
N ILE A 357 -10.62 -11.31 -8.28
CA ILE A 357 -11.17 -10.20 -7.50
C ILE A 357 -10.81 -10.32 -6.02
N GLU A 358 -10.35 -9.24 -5.47
CA GLU A 358 -10.09 -9.06 -4.04
C GLU A 358 -10.86 -7.84 -3.53
N VAL A 359 -11.56 -7.99 -2.40
CA VAL A 359 -12.26 -6.88 -1.75
C VAL A 359 -11.69 -6.70 -0.35
N LEU A 360 -11.01 -5.59 -0.17
CA LEU A 360 -10.44 -5.18 1.10
C LEU A 360 -11.45 -4.31 1.85
N ILE A 361 -11.85 -4.74 3.03
CA ILE A 361 -12.77 -3.98 3.88
C ILE A 361 -11.96 -3.29 4.97
N GLY A 362 -12.05 -1.98 4.98
CA GLY A 362 -11.36 -1.18 5.98
C GLY A 362 -12.29 -0.57 7.02
N GLN A 363 -11.78 -0.41 8.24
CA GLN A 363 -12.52 0.20 9.35
C GLN A 363 -12.47 1.72 9.30
N LEU A 364 -13.53 2.34 9.80
CA LEU A 364 -13.63 3.78 9.94
C LEU A 364 -12.58 4.30 10.91
N ILE A 365 -12.21 5.57 10.74
CA ILE A 365 -11.35 6.30 11.66
C ILE A 365 -12.15 7.30 12.48
N SER A 366 -11.68 7.55 13.69
CA SER A 366 -12.15 8.65 14.54
C SER A 366 -11.00 9.61 14.85
N VAL A 367 -11.33 10.80 15.28
CA VAL A 367 -10.34 11.82 15.67
C VAL A 367 -10.65 12.27 17.08
N ASN A 368 -9.65 12.23 17.97
CA ASN A 368 -9.75 12.74 19.32
C ASN A 368 -9.67 14.27 19.34
N GLY A 369 -10.45 14.90 20.20
CA GLY A 369 -10.34 16.31 20.55
C GLY A 369 -11.61 17.12 20.33
N ALA A 370 -11.92 17.97 21.31
CA ALA A 370 -13.12 18.81 21.39
C ALA A 370 -13.21 19.87 20.27
N ARG A 371 -12.12 20.19 19.58
CA ARG A 371 -12.12 21.16 18.48
C ARG A 371 -12.73 20.61 17.20
N LEU A 372 -12.63 19.30 16.96
CA LEU A 372 -13.21 18.63 15.79
C LEU A 372 -14.70 18.33 15.97
N SER A 373 -15.10 18.01 17.19
CA SER A 373 -16.51 17.75 17.53
C SER A 373 -17.36 19.03 17.68
N LYS A 374 -16.75 20.21 17.83
CA LYS A 374 -17.45 21.48 18.10
C LYS A 374 -17.85 22.30 16.86
N ARG A 375 -17.39 21.96 15.67
CA ARG A 375 -18.01 22.46 14.45
C ARG A 375 -19.28 21.64 14.19
N ALA A 376 -20.26 21.84 15.09
CA ALA A 376 -21.54 21.17 15.06
C ALA A 376 -22.14 21.21 13.65
N GLY A 377 -22.31 20.06 13.04
CA GLY A 377 -22.94 19.88 11.74
C GLY A 377 -22.03 19.87 10.52
N ASN A 378 -20.72 20.14 10.63
CA ASN A 378 -19.80 20.04 9.49
C ASN A 378 -18.96 18.77 9.58
N ILE A 379 -18.95 18.00 8.49
CA ILE A 379 -18.05 16.88 8.27
C ILE A 379 -16.63 17.45 8.16
N ILE A 380 -15.66 16.77 8.80
CA ILE A 380 -14.25 17.16 8.72
C ILE A 380 -13.73 16.80 7.33
N GLU A 381 -13.23 17.78 6.61
CA GLU A 381 -12.68 17.60 5.29
C GLU A 381 -11.23 17.07 5.35
N LEU A 382 -10.82 16.36 4.31
CA LEU A 382 -9.43 15.89 4.19
C LEU A 382 -8.45 17.07 4.13
N ARG A 383 -8.81 18.16 3.47
CA ARG A 383 -8.02 19.39 3.41
C ARG A 383 -7.76 19.98 4.80
N ASP A 384 -8.78 20.03 5.66
CA ASP A 384 -8.63 20.47 7.06
C ASP A 384 -7.61 19.61 7.83
N LEU A 385 -7.61 18.29 7.59
CA LEU A 385 -6.67 17.37 8.24
C LEU A 385 -5.24 17.55 7.73
N ILE A 386 -5.07 17.80 6.43
CA ILE A 386 -3.76 18.08 5.81
C ILE A 386 -3.19 19.39 6.38
N ASP A 387 -3.97 20.46 6.42
CA ASP A 387 -3.57 21.76 6.96
C ASP A 387 -3.20 21.68 8.44
N TRP A 388 -3.84 20.80 9.15
CA TRP A 388 -3.70 20.69 10.59
C TRP A 388 -2.52 19.84 11.02
N LEU A 389 -2.30 18.70 10.34
CA LEU A 389 -1.36 17.64 10.73
C LEU A 389 -0.17 17.52 9.80
N GLY A 390 -0.29 18.07 8.60
CA GLY A 390 0.60 17.78 7.49
C GLY A 390 0.29 16.42 6.82
N ALA A 391 0.51 16.34 5.51
CA ALA A 391 0.25 15.14 4.73
C ALA A 391 1.07 13.95 5.23
N ASP A 392 2.35 14.11 5.50
CA ASP A 392 3.25 13.05 5.94
C ASP A 392 2.81 12.38 7.26
N ALA A 393 2.52 13.19 8.28
CA ALA A 393 2.11 12.67 9.59
C ALA A 393 0.76 11.95 9.50
N LEU A 394 -0.17 12.49 8.70
CA LEU A 394 -1.46 11.89 8.47
C LEU A 394 -1.34 10.57 7.71
N ARG A 395 -0.62 10.54 6.58
CA ARG A 395 -0.38 9.33 5.76
C ARG A 395 0.28 8.23 6.57
N TYR A 396 1.37 8.56 7.27
CA TYR A 396 2.11 7.60 8.08
C TYR A 396 1.24 6.97 9.16
N SER A 397 0.49 7.79 9.91
CA SER A 397 -0.38 7.28 10.98
C SER A 397 -1.48 6.35 10.45
N LEU A 398 -2.05 6.67 9.28
CA LEU A 398 -3.09 5.87 8.63
C LEU A 398 -2.54 4.56 8.06
N GLY A 399 -1.33 4.59 7.49
CA GLY A 399 -0.66 3.43 6.90
C GLY A 399 0.01 2.49 7.91
N ARG A 400 0.17 2.92 9.18
CA ARG A 400 0.87 2.18 10.22
C ARG A 400 0.10 0.99 10.79
N TYR A 401 -1.21 0.94 10.58
CA TYR A 401 -2.10 -0.09 11.12
C TYR A 401 -2.78 -0.89 10.00
N PRO A 402 -3.11 -2.18 10.24
CA PRO A 402 -3.90 -2.98 9.30
C PRO A 402 -5.20 -2.28 8.92
N ALA A 403 -5.66 -2.46 7.67
CA ALA A 403 -6.86 -1.81 7.14
C ALA A 403 -8.14 -2.12 7.95
N ASP A 404 -8.24 -3.34 8.46
CA ASP A 404 -9.37 -3.86 9.24
C ASP A 404 -9.35 -3.44 10.74
N SER A 405 -8.27 -2.77 11.20
CA SER A 405 -8.16 -2.33 12.59
C SER A 405 -8.81 -0.96 12.77
N PRO A 406 -9.72 -0.79 13.75
CA PRO A 406 -10.21 0.53 14.10
C PRO A 406 -9.07 1.40 14.64
N MET A 407 -9.10 2.68 14.34
CA MET A 407 -8.09 3.60 14.83
C MET A 407 -8.67 4.97 15.18
N THR A 408 -7.98 5.63 16.09
CA THR A 408 -8.27 7.01 16.46
C THR A 408 -7.03 7.86 16.22
N ILE A 409 -7.20 8.92 15.44
CA ILE A 409 -6.16 9.93 15.25
C ILE A 409 -6.12 10.82 16.48
N ASP A 410 -4.93 10.98 17.06
CA ASP A 410 -4.65 11.97 18.09
C ASP A 410 -3.85 13.13 17.47
N PRO A 411 -4.51 14.27 17.18
CA PRO A 411 -3.84 15.40 16.56
C PRO A 411 -2.72 16.00 17.41
N GLU A 412 -2.84 15.94 18.73
CA GLU A 412 -1.80 16.48 19.62
C GLU A 412 -0.55 15.61 19.63
N GLN A 413 -0.69 14.30 19.45
CA GLN A 413 0.45 13.40 19.29
C GLN A 413 1.15 13.60 17.94
N LEU A 414 0.38 13.73 16.87
CA LEU A 414 0.93 13.84 15.50
C LEU A 414 1.64 15.19 15.24
N LYS A 415 1.36 16.22 16.04
CA LYS A 415 2.05 17.53 15.96
C LYS A 415 3.37 17.57 16.71
N LYS A 416 3.67 16.57 17.54
CA LYS A 416 4.89 16.58 18.35
C LYS A 416 6.12 16.32 17.49
N ASN A 417 7.13 17.16 17.65
CA ASN A 417 8.47 16.95 17.09
C ASN A 417 9.33 16.17 18.09
N THR A 418 8.84 15.01 18.54
CA THR A 418 9.50 14.13 19.50
C THR A 418 9.42 12.68 19.06
N ASN A 419 10.20 11.83 19.67
CA ASN A 419 10.22 10.38 19.37
C ASN A 419 8.88 9.67 19.65
N ASP A 420 7.95 10.32 20.37
CA ASP A 420 6.59 9.79 20.57
C ASP A 420 5.73 9.88 19.28
N ASN A 421 6.15 10.70 18.33
CA ASN A 421 5.55 10.76 17.01
C ASN A 421 6.29 9.82 16.05
N PRO A 422 5.67 8.71 15.61
CA PRO A 422 6.38 7.69 14.82
C PRO A 422 6.95 8.20 13.50
N VAL A 423 6.24 9.09 12.79
CA VAL A 423 6.74 9.64 11.54
C VAL A 423 7.96 10.53 11.80
N PHE A 424 7.89 11.38 12.84
CA PHE A 424 9.02 12.21 13.23
C PHE A 424 10.25 11.36 13.55
N TYR A 425 10.08 10.26 14.29
CA TYR A 425 11.16 9.35 14.65
C TYR A 425 11.91 8.78 13.45
N VAL A 426 11.16 8.33 12.42
CA VAL A 426 11.73 7.77 11.19
C VAL A 426 12.38 8.87 10.33
N GLN A 427 11.66 9.99 10.12
CA GLN A 427 12.18 11.12 9.35
C GLN A 427 13.42 11.73 10.00
N TYR A 428 13.45 11.78 11.33
CA TYR A 428 14.64 12.24 12.06
C TYR A 428 15.84 11.32 11.89
N ALA A 429 15.64 9.98 11.82
CA ALA A 429 16.71 9.05 11.49
C ALA A 429 17.29 9.34 10.09
N HIS A 430 16.42 9.56 9.09
CA HIS A 430 16.83 9.94 7.74
C HIS A 430 17.59 11.28 7.73
N ALA A 431 17.02 12.34 8.30
CA ALA A 431 17.67 13.66 8.32
C ALA A 431 19.02 13.65 9.07
N ARG A 432 19.11 12.86 10.16
CA ARG A 432 20.36 12.64 10.89
C ARG A 432 21.40 11.92 10.04
N SER A 433 21.01 10.88 9.29
CA SER A 433 21.94 10.17 8.40
C SER A 433 22.44 11.08 7.26
N ARG A 434 21.56 11.93 6.70
CA ARG A 434 21.95 12.97 5.74
C ARG A 434 22.93 14.00 6.34
N ALA A 435 22.71 14.40 7.59
CA ALA A 435 23.63 15.29 8.31
C ALA A 435 25.00 14.61 8.57
N ALA A 436 25.00 13.32 8.91
CA ALA A 436 26.25 12.56 9.07
C ALA A 436 27.05 12.48 7.77
N SER A 437 26.40 12.26 6.62
CA SER A 437 27.06 12.26 5.31
C SER A 437 27.65 13.64 4.97
N ARG A 438 26.91 14.73 5.22
CA ARG A 438 27.45 16.09 5.01
C ARG A 438 28.66 16.37 5.89
N ASN A 439 28.59 16.02 7.17
CA ASN A 439 29.71 16.18 8.09
C ASN A 439 30.91 15.32 7.70
N ALA A 440 30.70 14.11 7.17
CA ALA A 440 31.76 13.26 6.65
C ALA A 440 32.52 13.92 5.51
N VAL A 441 31.81 14.52 4.54
CA VAL A 441 32.41 15.27 3.43
C VAL A 441 33.22 16.46 3.94
N GLU A 442 32.71 17.23 4.90
CA GLU A 442 33.41 18.38 5.51
C GLU A 442 34.70 17.97 6.23
N LYS A 443 34.74 16.73 6.75
CA LYS A 443 35.92 16.15 7.43
C LYS A 443 36.82 15.36 6.48
N GLY A 444 36.59 15.39 5.16
CA GLY A 444 37.38 14.69 4.15
C GLY A 444 37.19 13.16 4.14
N VAL A 445 36.12 12.66 4.73
CA VAL A 445 35.77 11.24 4.63
C VAL A 445 34.99 11.04 3.34
N GLU A 446 35.60 10.38 2.36
CA GLU A 446 34.99 10.03 1.08
C GLU A 446 34.49 8.60 1.11
N ARG A 447 33.44 8.32 0.32
CA ARG A 447 32.88 6.99 0.13
C ARG A 447 33.69 6.21 -0.89
N THR A 448 34.92 5.86 -0.50
CA THR A 448 35.88 5.06 -1.27
C THR A 448 36.30 3.84 -0.44
N ASP A 449 37.12 2.94 -1.00
CA ASP A 449 37.83 1.88 -0.31
C ASP A 449 36.96 1.14 0.72
N PHE A 450 35.86 0.58 0.30
CA PHE A 450 34.94 -0.16 1.16
C PHE A 450 35.59 -1.49 1.62
N ASP A 451 35.74 -1.67 2.93
CA ASP A 451 36.22 -2.91 3.55
C ASP A 451 35.19 -3.44 4.56
N ALA A 452 34.40 -4.41 4.10
CA ALA A 452 33.35 -5.03 4.89
C ALA A 452 33.83 -5.68 6.19
N THR A 453 35.11 -6.12 6.24
CA THR A 453 35.71 -6.80 7.42
C THR A 453 35.88 -5.88 8.61
N LEU A 454 35.81 -4.57 8.40
CA LEU A 454 35.92 -3.57 9.46
C LEU A 454 34.62 -3.38 10.25
N LEU A 455 33.46 -3.83 9.71
CA LEU A 455 32.15 -3.72 10.37
C LEU A 455 31.96 -4.88 11.35
N VAL A 456 32.54 -4.76 12.53
CA VAL A 456 32.58 -5.83 13.56
C VAL A 456 31.81 -5.50 14.83
N HIS A 457 31.38 -4.25 14.99
CA HIS A 457 30.62 -3.84 16.17
C HIS A 457 29.19 -4.44 16.13
N GLU A 458 28.66 -4.83 17.29
CA GLU A 458 27.35 -5.47 17.38
C GLU A 458 26.20 -4.63 16.76
N THR A 459 26.26 -3.29 16.95
CA THR A 459 25.27 -2.39 16.37
C THR A 459 25.39 -2.27 14.85
N GLU A 460 26.55 -2.50 14.26
CA GLU A 460 26.76 -2.58 12.81
C GLU A 460 26.06 -3.81 12.24
N ASN A 461 26.18 -4.95 12.92
CA ASN A 461 25.52 -6.18 12.54
C ASN A 461 23.98 -6.06 12.66
N ASP A 462 23.46 -5.39 13.71
CA ASP A 462 22.03 -5.16 13.88
C ASP A 462 21.48 -4.29 12.76
N LEU A 463 22.21 -3.23 12.42
CA LEU A 463 21.82 -2.31 11.36
C LEU A 463 21.85 -3.01 9.99
N LEU A 464 22.94 -3.75 9.67
CA LEU A 464 23.03 -4.53 8.42
C LEU A 464 21.91 -5.54 8.28
N ALA A 465 21.54 -6.18 9.36
CA ALA A 465 20.45 -7.14 9.32
C ALA A 465 19.06 -6.50 9.15
N ALA A 466 18.83 -5.34 9.76
CA ALA A 466 17.61 -4.59 9.50
C ALA A 466 17.55 -4.16 8.02
N LEU A 467 18.68 -3.68 7.47
CA LEU A 467 18.80 -3.35 6.05
C LEU A 467 18.49 -4.55 5.13
N GLY A 468 19.04 -5.73 5.46
CA GLY A 468 18.87 -6.95 4.66
C GLY A 468 17.47 -7.53 4.67
N GLN A 469 16.63 -7.20 5.65
CA GLN A 469 15.24 -7.65 5.69
C GLN A 469 14.31 -6.86 4.78
N PHE A 470 14.71 -5.67 4.32
CA PHE A 470 13.80 -4.75 3.64
C PHE A 470 13.14 -5.34 2.38
N PRO A 471 13.86 -6.02 1.45
CA PRO A 471 13.22 -6.61 0.25
C PRO A 471 12.12 -7.61 0.60
N SER A 472 12.37 -8.50 1.57
CA SER A 472 11.40 -9.48 2.06
C SER A 472 10.16 -8.81 2.68
N VAL A 473 10.37 -7.73 3.43
CA VAL A 473 9.26 -6.95 4.00
C VAL A 473 8.40 -6.33 2.91
N VAL A 474 9.01 -5.79 1.86
CA VAL A 474 8.27 -5.21 0.71
C VAL A 474 7.47 -6.30 -0.01
N ALA A 475 8.07 -7.45 -0.30
CA ALA A 475 7.39 -8.58 -0.94
C ALA A 475 6.20 -9.07 -0.10
N GLN A 476 6.37 -9.22 1.22
CA GLN A 476 5.28 -9.61 2.12
C GLN A 476 4.18 -8.54 2.20
N ALA A 477 4.55 -7.26 2.26
CA ALA A 477 3.59 -6.16 2.26
C ALA A 477 2.74 -6.15 0.99
N ALA A 478 3.33 -6.44 -0.16
CA ALA A 478 2.63 -6.56 -1.43
C ALA A 478 1.72 -7.80 -1.49
N THR A 479 2.26 -8.98 -1.14
CA THR A 479 1.51 -10.25 -1.18
C THR A 479 0.27 -10.23 -0.28
N HIS A 480 0.36 -9.58 0.89
CA HIS A 480 -0.74 -9.52 1.86
C HIS A 480 -1.55 -8.21 1.80
N ARG A 481 -1.22 -7.26 0.93
CA ARG A 481 -1.83 -5.92 0.89
C ARG A 481 -1.68 -5.16 2.21
N GLU A 482 -0.52 -5.31 2.87
CA GLU A 482 -0.26 -4.85 4.24
C GLU A 482 0.90 -3.83 4.32
N PRO A 483 0.74 -2.59 3.83
CA PRO A 483 1.80 -1.57 3.85
C PRO A 483 2.27 -1.23 5.28
N HIS A 484 1.49 -1.52 6.32
CA HIS A 484 1.89 -1.35 7.71
C HIS A 484 3.14 -2.19 8.10
N ARG A 485 3.47 -3.23 7.35
CA ARG A 485 4.72 -3.98 7.51
C ARG A 485 5.93 -3.12 7.19
N VAL A 486 5.84 -2.31 6.13
CA VAL A 486 6.89 -1.35 5.76
C VAL A 486 7.04 -0.30 6.86
N ALA A 487 5.92 0.26 7.37
CA ALA A 487 5.95 1.25 8.45
C ALA A 487 6.67 0.71 9.70
N ARG A 488 6.32 -0.50 10.13
CA ARG A 488 7.00 -1.16 11.27
C ARG A 488 8.48 -1.40 11.02
N HIS A 489 8.84 -1.75 9.79
CA HIS A 489 10.22 -2.01 9.44
C HIS A 489 11.07 -0.75 9.45
N VAL A 490 10.59 0.37 8.90
CA VAL A 490 11.35 1.63 8.94
C VAL A 490 11.49 2.17 10.37
N GLU A 491 10.52 1.92 11.27
CA GLU A 491 10.64 2.22 12.69
C GLU A 491 11.75 1.38 13.35
N LEU A 492 11.80 0.08 13.06
CA LEU A 492 12.85 -0.83 13.53
C LEU A 492 14.23 -0.38 13.01
N LEU A 493 14.32 -0.07 11.72
CA LEU A 493 15.55 0.41 11.09
C LEU A 493 16.01 1.73 11.69
N ALA A 494 15.10 2.68 11.94
CA ALA A 494 15.42 3.93 12.62
C ALA A 494 15.99 3.70 14.02
N GLY A 495 15.42 2.77 14.78
CA GLY A 495 15.92 2.37 16.10
C GLY A 495 17.34 1.77 16.04
N ALA A 496 17.58 0.85 15.10
CA ALA A 496 18.89 0.27 14.87
C ALA A 496 19.91 1.34 14.47
N TYR A 497 19.52 2.27 13.60
CA TYR A 497 20.37 3.39 13.19
C TYR A 497 20.73 4.31 14.36
N HIS A 498 19.78 4.68 15.21
CA HIS A 498 20.07 5.52 16.38
C HIS A 498 21.03 4.85 17.35
N SER A 499 20.89 3.54 17.59
CA SER A 499 21.79 2.77 18.43
C SER A 499 23.21 2.71 17.84
N TRP A 500 23.30 2.44 16.54
CA TRP A 500 24.56 2.43 15.81
C TRP A 500 25.24 3.81 15.81
N TYR A 501 24.51 4.88 15.51
CA TYR A 501 25.04 6.24 15.46
C TYR A 501 25.59 6.70 16.83
N ALA A 502 25.00 6.25 17.93
CA ALA A 502 25.49 6.54 19.28
C ALA A 502 26.78 5.80 19.62
N ALA A 503 26.99 4.58 19.10
CA ALA A 503 28.11 3.72 19.39
C ALA A 503 29.29 3.88 18.42
N CYS A 504 28.97 4.14 17.12
CA CYS A 504 29.95 4.11 16.03
C CYS A 504 30.10 5.49 15.40
N ARG A 505 31.34 5.89 15.12
CA ARG A 505 31.63 7.17 14.48
C ARG A 505 31.87 7.00 12.99
N VAL A 506 31.26 7.85 12.19
CA VAL A 506 31.48 7.97 10.73
C VAL A 506 32.68 8.90 10.44
N THR A 507 33.01 9.80 11.37
CA THR A 507 34.08 10.80 11.22
C THR A 507 35.12 10.67 12.32
N PRO A 508 36.37 11.04 12.07
CA PRO A 508 37.39 11.08 13.10
C PRO A 508 37.06 12.06 14.24
N VAL A 509 37.64 11.85 15.40
CA VAL A 509 37.49 12.75 16.56
C VAL A 509 38.41 13.96 16.40
N GLY A 510 37.90 15.16 16.52
CA GLY A 510 38.68 16.40 16.39
C GLY A 510 39.35 16.50 15.02
N ASP A 511 40.67 16.70 15.02
CA ASP A 511 41.53 16.79 13.83
C ASP A 511 42.25 15.46 13.54
N GLY A 512 41.70 14.34 14.02
CA GLY A 512 42.25 13.00 13.78
C GLY A 512 42.29 12.64 12.31
N ALA A 513 43.16 11.72 11.92
CA ALA A 513 43.25 11.22 10.55
C ALA A 513 42.01 10.43 10.15
N VAL A 514 41.65 10.50 8.88
CA VAL A 514 40.62 9.63 8.29
C VAL A 514 41.18 8.21 8.17
N GLU A 515 40.53 7.27 8.83
CA GLU A 515 40.88 5.85 8.81
C GLU A 515 39.94 5.06 7.89
N PRO A 516 40.30 3.86 7.39
CA PRO A 516 39.46 3.02 6.54
C PRO A 516 38.07 2.75 7.11
N ILE A 517 37.97 2.58 8.45
CA ILE A 517 36.67 2.34 9.13
C ILE A 517 35.70 3.50 8.95
N HIS A 518 36.17 4.76 8.90
CA HIS A 518 35.32 5.93 8.71
C HIS A 518 34.67 5.89 7.30
N ARG A 519 35.44 5.53 6.27
CA ARG A 519 34.97 5.37 4.90
C ARG A 519 33.94 4.24 4.79
N THR A 520 34.27 3.08 5.39
CA THR A 520 33.36 1.92 5.39
C THR A 520 32.05 2.24 6.13
N ARG A 521 32.10 2.93 7.27
CA ARG A 521 30.92 3.38 8.01
C ARG A 521 30.09 4.42 7.25
N LEU A 522 30.71 5.22 6.39
CA LEU A 522 29.97 6.13 5.53
C LEU A 522 29.08 5.36 4.52
N TRP A 523 29.57 4.25 3.97
CA TRP A 523 28.75 3.36 3.14
C TRP A 523 27.54 2.81 3.92
N LEU A 524 27.73 2.37 5.15
CA LEU A 524 26.65 1.86 5.99
C LEU A 524 25.62 2.95 6.34
N ASN A 525 26.11 4.16 6.64
CA ASN A 525 25.26 5.34 6.85
C ASN A 525 24.40 5.65 5.62
N ASP A 526 25.03 5.70 4.44
CA ASP A 526 24.33 6.04 3.18
C ASP A 526 23.39 4.94 2.74
N ALA A 527 23.72 3.67 2.99
CA ALA A 527 22.80 2.54 2.80
C ALA A 527 21.54 2.69 3.68
N THR A 528 21.72 3.10 4.94
CA THR A 528 20.59 3.34 5.85
C THR A 528 19.74 4.52 5.37
N THR A 529 20.38 5.60 4.94
CA THR A 529 19.68 6.76 4.32
C THR A 529 18.79 6.30 3.17
N GLN A 530 19.35 5.48 2.27
CA GLN A 530 18.63 5.00 1.08
C GLN A 530 17.43 4.13 1.44
N VAL A 531 17.58 3.18 2.36
CA VAL A 531 16.48 2.28 2.75
C VAL A 531 15.37 3.02 3.50
N LEU A 532 15.72 3.97 4.37
CA LEU A 532 14.72 4.83 5.02
C LEU A 532 13.93 5.65 3.99
N ALA A 533 14.62 6.23 3.01
CA ALA A 533 13.96 6.98 1.93
C ALA A 533 13.05 6.08 1.07
N ASN A 534 13.53 4.88 0.68
CA ASN A 534 12.74 3.92 -0.09
C ASN A 534 11.48 3.49 0.68
N GLY A 535 11.63 3.15 1.97
CA GLY A 535 10.52 2.73 2.80
C GLY A 535 9.48 3.83 3.05
N LEU A 536 9.92 5.07 3.33
CA LEU A 536 9.03 6.23 3.43
C LEU A 536 8.31 6.49 2.09
N GLY A 537 9.01 6.40 0.97
CA GLY A 537 8.43 6.54 -0.38
C GLY A 537 7.33 5.51 -0.69
N LEU A 538 7.48 4.26 -0.23
CA LEU A 538 6.43 3.23 -0.36
C LEU A 538 5.16 3.57 0.44
N LEU A 539 5.28 4.35 1.50
CA LEU A 539 4.14 4.86 2.28
C LEU A 539 3.61 6.20 1.75
N GLY A 540 4.25 6.75 0.72
CA GLY A 540 3.95 8.07 0.18
C GLY A 540 4.25 9.21 1.17
N VAL A 541 5.30 9.02 1.98
CA VAL A 541 5.78 9.96 2.99
C VAL A 541 7.14 10.49 2.58
N SER A 542 7.39 11.76 2.78
CA SER A 542 8.65 12.40 2.40
C SER A 542 9.82 11.94 3.28
N ALA A 543 11.03 11.98 2.72
CA ALA A 543 12.28 11.74 3.42
C ALA A 543 13.08 13.07 3.49
N PRO A 544 12.88 13.90 4.53
CA PRO A 544 13.45 15.23 4.59
C PRO A 544 14.97 15.19 4.78
N GLU A 545 15.66 16.10 4.09
CA GLU A 545 17.12 16.26 4.18
C GLU A 545 17.58 16.92 5.49
N LYS A 546 16.68 17.67 6.13
CA LYS A 546 16.90 18.42 7.37
C LYS A 546 15.60 18.49 8.17
N MET A 547 15.73 18.42 9.47
CA MET A 547 14.64 18.62 10.44
C MET A 547 15.11 19.53 11.57
#